data_64e571435962ae898a4ce0cd6815f571
#
_entry.id   64e571435962ae898a4ce0cd6815f571
#
_cell.length_a   1.000
_cell.length_b   1.000
_cell.length_c   1.000
_cell.angle_alpha   90.00
_cell.angle_beta   90.00
_cell.angle_gamma   90.00
#
_symmetry.space_group_name_H-M   'P 1'
#
loop_
_entity.id
_entity.type
_entity.pdbx_description
1 polymer ?
#
loop_
_entity_poly.entity_id
_entity_poly.type
_entity_poly.pdbx_seq_one_letter_code
_entity_poly.pdbx_strand_id
1 'polypeptide(L)'
;FELTEEPLVSVIIPNKDHREDLDKAVRSLLEKGTYKNLEFIVVENNSTDPETFAYYEAIQKELPQVKVVYYEGGFNFSKINNFGVRYAKGEYLLFMNNDVELINPDTMRELLGYGQREDVGAVGCRLLYEDDTIQHAGVVIGFGGIAGHTFIGLHEVQNSYFHRALTAQDYSAVTAACLLTKKELFLSVGGFTEELAVAFNDIDYCLKLRAAGQLVVYNPYALLHHYDLDRAAAYAIAASILKLT
;
A
#
# COMPACT_ATOMS: atom_id res chain seq x y z
N PHE A 1 -18.33 5.32 -6.64
CA PHE A 1 -18.04 5.54 -8.05
C PHE A 1 -18.62 4.44 -8.91
N GLU A 2 -19.15 4.78 -10.08
CA GLU A 2 -19.40 3.81 -11.14
C GLU A 2 -18.09 3.59 -11.90
N LEU A 3 -17.64 2.36 -11.96
CA LEU A 3 -16.51 1.97 -12.80
C LEU A 3 -17.07 1.64 -14.19
N THR A 4 -16.48 2.22 -15.23
CA THR A 4 -16.85 1.93 -16.62
C THR A 4 -16.42 0.52 -17.03
N GLU A 5 -15.33 0.05 -16.44
CA GLU A 5 -14.75 -1.28 -16.63
C GLU A 5 -14.24 -1.81 -15.29
N GLU A 6 -14.02 -3.11 -15.20
CA GLU A 6 -13.37 -3.76 -14.07
C GLU A 6 -11.99 -4.29 -14.50
N PRO A 7 -10.97 -3.40 -14.59
CA PRO A 7 -9.62 -3.79 -15.03
C PRO A 7 -8.97 -4.74 -14.04
N LEU A 8 -8.08 -5.62 -14.51
CA LEU A 8 -7.29 -6.46 -13.61
C LEU A 8 -6.37 -5.60 -12.75
N VAL A 9 -6.40 -5.84 -11.44
CA VAL A 9 -5.48 -5.23 -10.47
C VAL A 9 -4.52 -6.28 -9.95
N SER A 10 -3.21 -6.03 -10.07
CA SER A 10 -2.18 -6.86 -9.47
C SER A 10 -1.83 -6.33 -8.09
N VAL A 11 -2.14 -7.09 -7.06
CA VAL A 11 -1.81 -6.79 -5.66
C VAL A 11 -0.40 -7.33 -5.38
N ILE A 12 0.55 -6.43 -5.08
CA ILE A 12 1.95 -6.77 -4.79
C ILE A 12 2.14 -6.75 -3.28
N ILE A 13 2.50 -7.90 -2.71
CA ILE A 13 2.63 -8.08 -1.26
C ILE A 13 4.01 -8.65 -0.94
N PRO A 14 4.95 -7.85 -0.41
CA PRO A 14 6.16 -8.38 0.22
C PRO A 14 5.81 -9.24 1.43
N ASN A 15 6.45 -10.40 1.58
CA ASN A 15 6.25 -11.24 2.75
C ASN A 15 7.54 -11.91 3.22
N LYS A 16 7.64 -12.06 4.53
CA LYS A 16 8.67 -12.86 5.21
C LYS A 16 8.08 -13.45 6.48
N ASP A 17 7.98 -14.78 6.54
CA ASP A 17 7.48 -15.57 7.68
C ASP A 17 6.01 -15.35 8.07
N HIS A 18 5.47 -14.17 8.10
CA HIS A 18 4.14 -13.76 8.57
C HIS A 18 2.97 -14.35 7.77
N ARG A 19 2.81 -15.71 7.79
CA ARG A 19 1.78 -16.41 7.01
C ARG A 19 0.35 -16.06 7.41
N GLU A 20 0.11 -15.86 8.72
CA GLU A 20 -1.24 -15.59 9.24
C GLU A 20 -1.72 -14.19 8.85
N ASP A 21 -0.82 -13.21 8.89
CA ASP A 21 -1.11 -11.84 8.45
C ASP A 21 -1.36 -11.82 6.94
N LEU A 22 -0.50 -12.49 6.16
CA LEU A 22 -0.66 -12.62 4.72
C LEU A 22 -1.98 -13.29 4.34
N ASP A 23 -2.36 -14.39 5.01
CA ASP A 23 -3.64 -15.09 4.77
C ASP A 23 -4.83 -14.14 5.02
N LYS A 24 -4.80 -13.42 6.14
CA LYS A 24 -5.81 -12.44 6.49
C LYS A 24 -5.90 -11.32 5.44
N ALA A 25 -4.76 -10.78 5.00
CA ALA A 25 -4.71 -9.72 3.99
C ALA A 25 -5.32 -10.17 2.67
N VAL A 26 -4.89 -11.32 2.13
CA VAL A 26 -5.40 -11.88 0.87
C VAL A 26 -6.88 -12.21 0.95
N ARG A 27 -7.30 -12.95 2.00
CA ARG A 27 -8.70 -13.35 2.17
C ARG A 27 -9.61 -12.16 2.43
N SER A 28 -9.17 -11.13 3.14
CA SER A 28 -10.00 -9.95 3.37
C SER A 28 -10.40 -9.27 2.07
N LEU A 29 -9.50 -9.16 1.10
CA LEU A 29 -9.80 -8.62 -0.23
C LEU A 29 -10.72 -9.54 -1.04
N LEU A 30 -10.51 -10.86 -1.00
CA LEU A 30 -11.27 -11.82 -1.79
C LEU A 30 -12.67 -12.08 -1.23
N GLU A 31 -12.81 -12.21 0.09
CA GLU A 31 -14.05 -12.61 0.74
C GLU A 31 -14.92 -11.40 1.08
N LYS A 32 -14.33 -10.36 1.70
CA LYS A 32 -15.06 -9.15 2.12
C LYS A 32 -15.22 -8.15 0.97
N GLY A 33 -14.21 -8.01 0.09
CA GLY A 33 -14.20 -7.03 -0.98
C GLY A 33 -15.27 -7.29 -2.04
N THR A 34 -15.92 -6.23 -2.56
CA THR A 34 -16.90 -6.33 -3.67
C THR A 34 -16.24 -6.44 -5.03
N TYR A 35 -14.99 -5.99 -5.17
CA TYR A 35 -14.21 -6.08 -6.40
C TYR A 35 -13.49 -7.42 -6.50
N LYS A 36 -13.62 -8.13 -7.64
CA LYS A 36 -13.15 -9.52 -7.77
C LYS A 36 -12.05 -9.73 -8.80
N ASN A 37 -11.83 -8.78 -9.72
CA ASN A 37 -10.82 -8.94 -10.76
C ASN A 37 -9.39 -8.61 -10.24
N LEU A 38 -8.90 -9.48 -9.35
CA LEU A 38 -7.62 -9.36 -8.64
C LEU A 38 -6.71 -10.54 -8.96
N GLU A 39 -5.42 -10.28 -9.10
CA GLU A 39 -4.35 -11.26 -8.93
C GLU A 39 -3.41 -10.81 -7.81
N PHE A 40 -2.78 -11.75 -7.14
CA PHE A 40 -1.86 -11.49 -6.02
C PHE A 40 -0.47 -11.97 -6.37
N ILE A 41 0.51 -11.10 -6.25
CA ILE A 41 1.92 -11.41 -6.41
C ILE A 41 2.57 -11.27 -5.02
N VAL A 42 2.66 -12.39 -4.32
CA VAL A 42 3.37 -12.46 -3.03
C VAL A 42 4.85 -12.56 -3.31
N VAL A 43 5.61 -11.60 -2.83
CA VAL A 43 7.06 -11.57 -3.00
C VAL A 43 7.72 -12.07 -1.73
N GLU A 44 8.11 -13.34 -1.75
CA GLU A 44 8.84 -13.99 -0.66
C GLU A 44 10.24 -13.41 -0.55
N ASN A 45 10.66 -13.00 0.66
CA ASN A 45 11.98 -12.46 0.91
C ASN A 45 12.63 -13.04 2.17
N ASN A 46 13.33 -14.18 2.02
CA ASN A 46 14.15 -14.80 3.06
C ASN A 46 13.36 -15.27 4.30
N SER A 47 12.19 -15.90 4.11
CA SER A 47 11.50 -16.62 5.18
C SER A 47 12.35 -17.77 5.69
N THR A 48 12.23 -18.05 6.98
CA THR A 48 12.98 -19.12 7.66
C THR A 48 12.08 -20.20 8.26
N ASP A 49 10.80 -19.88 8.46
CA ASP A 49 9.81 -20.82 8.96
C ASP A 49 9.34 -21.79 7.86
N PRO A 50 9.56 -23.11 8.01
CA PRO A 50 9.09 -24.11 7.04
C PRO A 50 7.56 -24.09 6.82
N GLU A 51 6.79 -23.69 7.83
CA GLU A 51 5.33 -23.61 7.71
C GLU A 51 4.90 -22.48 6.76
N THR A 52 5.71 -21.44 6.60
CA THR A 52 5.48 -20.38 5.61
C THR A 52 5.53 -20.95 4.18
N PHE A 53 6.53 -21.80 3.89
CA PHE A 53 6.62 -22.42 2.55
C PHE A 53 5.50 -23.42 2.30
N ALA A 54 5.11 -24.20 3.32
CA ALA A 54 3.94 -25.08 3.21
C ALA A 54 2.65 -24.30 2.94
N TYR A 55 2.48 -23.15 3.59
CA TYR A 55 1.39 -22.24 3.35
C TYR A 55 1.40 -21.71 1.90
N TYR A 56 2.55 -21.29 1.37
CA TYR A 56 2.67 -20.81 -0.01
C TYR A 56 2.23 -21.87 -1.04
N GLU A 57 2.59 -23.12 -0.80
CA GLU A 57 2.15 -24.22 -1.66
C GLU A 57 0.63 -24.45 -1.58
N ALA A 58 0.07 -24.35 -0.36
CA ALA A 58 -1.35 -24.55 -0.12
C ALA A 58 -2.19 -23.43 -0.75
N ILE A 59 -1.85 -22.17 -0.50
CA ILE A 59 -2.65 -21.03 -0.98
C ILE A 59 -2.65 -20.92 -2.51
N GLN A 60 -1.53 -21.23 -3.18
CA GLN A 60 -1.49 -21.23 -4.66
C GLN A 60 -2.33 -22.33 -5.28
N LYS A 61 -2.52 -23.46 -4.58
CA LYS A 61 -3.41 -24.55 -5.03
C LYS A 61 -4.87 -24.19 -4.81
N GLU A 62 -5.19 -23.55 -3.69
CA GLU A 62 -6.53 -23.13 -3.31
C GLU A 62 -7.00 -21.93 -4.13
N LEU A 63 -6.15 -20.93 -4.32
CA LEU A 63 -6.45 -19.65 -4.96
C LEU A 63 -5.57 -19.47 -6.22
N PRO A 64 -6.02 -19.87 -7.40
CA PRO A 64 -5.22 -19.82 -8.64
C PRO A 64 -4.77 -18.40 -9.04
N GLN A 65 -5.41 -17.35 -8.51
CA GLN A 65 -5.02 -15.95 -8.70
C GLN A 65 -3.87 -15.50 -7.79
N VAL A 66 -3.39 -16.35 -6.86
CA VAL A 66 -2.23 -16.09 -6.02
C VAL A 66 -1.00 -16.74 -6.65
N LYS A 67 0.05 -15.95 -6.79
CA LYS A 67 1.36 -16.37 -7.25
C LYS A 67 2.42 -15.95 -6.25
N VAL A 68 3.25 -16.89 -5.80
CA VAL A 68 4.43 -16.60 -4.97
C VAL A 68 5.67 -16.53 -5.86
N VAL A 69 6.46 -15.47 -5.71
CA VAL A 69 7.73 -15.26 -6.40
C VAL A 69 8.83 -15.01 -5.39
N TYR A 70 10.03 -15.51 -5.64
CA TYR A 70 11.12 -15.51 -4.67
C TYR A 70 12.15 -14.43 -5.04
N TYR A 71 12.37 -13.48 -4.14
CA TYR A 71 13.41 -12.47 -4.27
C TYR A 71 14.63 -12.83 -3.43
N GLU A 72 15.71 -13.17 -4.09
CA GLU A 72 17.00 -13.54 -3.48
C GLU A 72 17.84 -12.28 -3.21
N GLY A 73 17.60 -11.61 -2.11
CA GLY A 73 18.34 -10.41 -1.73
C GLY A 73 18.08 -10.01 -0.29
N GLY A 74 18.91 -9.11 0.26
CA GLY A 74 18.62 -8.47 1.54
C GLY A 74 17.32 -7.67 1.50
N PHE A 75 16.73 -7.40 2.66
CA PHE A 75 15.52 -6.59 2.73
C PHE A 75 15.75 -5.22 2.09
N ASN A 76 14.92 -4.90 1.15
CA ASN A 76 14.83 -3.60 0.50
C ASN A 76 13.43 -3.47 -0.09
N PHE A 77 12.56 -2.69 0.54
CA PHE A 77 11.17 -2.54 0.15
C PHE A 77 11.00 -2.16 -1.32
N SER A 78 11.81 -1.21 -1.79
CA SER A 78 11.77 -0.75 -3.19
C SER A 78 12.12 -1.88 -4.17
N LYS A 79 13.23 -2.61 -3.93
CA LYS A 79 13.66 -3.72 -4.80
C LYS A 79 12.65 -4.86 -4.82
N ILE A 80 12.11 -5.22 -3.65
CA ILE A 80 11.13 -6.30 -3.52
C ILE A 80 9.87 -5.98 -4.31
N ASN A 81 9.32 -4.76 -4.16
CA ASN A 81 8.13 -4.34 -4.90
C ASN A 81 8.41 -4.19 -6.41
N ASN A 82 9.52 -3.55 -6.81
CA ASN A 82 9.92 -3.46 -8.22
C ASN A 82 10.09 -4.84 -8.86
N PHE A 83 10.62 -5.83 -8.10
CA PHE A 83 10.72 -7.21 -8.55
C PHE A 83 9.33 -7.84 -8.74
N GLY A 84 8.42 -7.66 -7.78
CA GLY A 84 7.04 -8.17 -7.86
C GLY A 84 6.30 -7.65 -9.09
N VAL A 85 6.47 -6.37 -9.43
CA VAL A 85 5.83 -5.74 -10.60
C VAL A 85 6.16 -6.45 -11.92
N ARG A 86 7.32 -7.11 -12.04
CA ARG A 86 7.70 -7.86 -13.25
C ARG A 86 6.76 -9.03 -13.55
N TYR A 87 6.06 -9.53 -12.55
CA TYR A 87 5.11 -10.65 -12.66
C TYR A 87 3.66 -10.19 -12.77
N ALA A 88 3.39 -8.91 -12.53
CA ALA A 88 2.06 -8.32 -12.59
C ALA A 88 1.53 -8.31 -14.04
N LYS A 89 0.27 -8.72 -14.23
CA LYS A 89 -0.45 -8.69 -15.50
C LYS A 89 -1.51 -7.60 -15.55
N GLY A 90 -1.91 -7.09 -14.38
CA GLY A 90 -2.94 -6.07 -14.24
C GLY A 90 -2.54 -4.74 -14.87
N GLU A 91 -3.54 -3.99 -15.28
CA GLU A 91 -3.42 -2.61 -15.72
C GLU A 91 -3.08 -1.68 -14.54
N TYR A 92 -3.58 -2.05 -13.36
CA TYR A 92 -3.30 -1.36 -12.10
C TYR A 92 -2.45 -2.21 -11.17
N LEU A 93 -1.62 -1.54 -10.38
CA LEU A 93 -0.85 -2.11 -9.28
C LEU A 93 -1.44 -1.61 -7.97
N LEU A 94 -1.66 -2.51 -7.03
CA LEU A 94 -1.90 -2.19 -5.63
C LEU A 94 -0.69 -2.66 -4.83
N PHE A 95 0.14 -1.74 -4.35
CA PHE A 95 1.14 -2.07 -3.34
C PHE A 95 0.45 -2.19 -2.00
N MET A 96 0.67 -3.28 -1.30
CA MET A 96 0.01 -3.56 -0.03
C MET A 96 0.95 -4.32 0.90
N ASN A 97 1.01 -3.92 2.17
CA ASN A 97 1.70 -4.69 3.19
C ASN A 97 0.93 -5.98 3.50
N ASN A 98 1.63 -6.99 4.05
CA ASN A 98 1.04 -8.27 4.40
C ASN A 98 0.18 -8.25 5.67
N ASP A 99 0.25 -7.19 6.46
CA ASP A 99 -0.46 -6.97 7.73
C ASP A 99 -1.62 -5.96 7.61
N VAL A 100 -2.22 -5.88 6.42
CA VAL A 100 -3.36 -4.98 6.13
C VAL A 100 -4.65 -5.79 6.01
N GLU A 101 -5.73 -5.34 6.62
CA GLU A 101 -7.06 -5.97 6.55
C GLU A 101 -8.14 -5.00 6.09
N LEU A 102 -8.98 -5.43 5.16
CA LEU A 102 -10.08 -4.66 4.62
C LEU A 102 -11.18 -4.41 5.66
N ILE A 103 -11.57 -3.14 5.82
CA ILE A 103 -12.73 -2.72 6.63
C ILE A 103 -13.90 -2.42 5.70
N ASN A 104 -13.73 -1.49 4.74
CA ASN A 104 -14.80 -1.16 3.80
C ASN A 104 -14.76 -2.14 2.61
N PRO A 105 -15.83 -2.94 2.37
CA PRO A 105 -15.90 -3.86 1.23
C PRO A 105 -15.68 -3.20 -0.14
N ASP A 106 -16.04 -1.93 -0.29
CA ASP A 106 -15.91 -1.19 -1.55
C ASP A 106 -14.55 -0.51 -1.75
N THR A 107 -13.59 -0.75 -0.85
CA THR A 107 -12.25 -0.13 -0.89
C THR A 107 -11.61 -0.17 -2.29
N MET A 108 -11.62 -1.30 -2.98
CA MET A 108 -11.02 -1.39 -4.32
C MET A 108 -11.77 -0.53 -5.34
N ARG A 109 -13.11 -0.47 -5.26
CA ARG A 109 -13.94 0.40 -6.12
C ARG A 109 -13.67 1.87 -5.84
N GLU A 110 -13.50 2.22 -4.58
CA GLU A 110 -13.15 3.58 -4.15
C GLU A 110 -11.76 4.00 -4.66
N LEU A 111 -10.78 3.11 -4.61
CA LEU A 111 -9.44 3.37 -5.16
C LEU A 111 -9.47 3.54 -6.68
N LEU A 112 -10.11 2.61 -7.39
CA LEU A 112 -10.23 2.64 -8.85
C LEU A 112 -11.06 3.83 -9.32
N GLY A 113 -12.06 4.26 -8.55
CA GLY A 113 -12.89 5.41 -8.87
C GLY A 113 -12.08 6.69 -9.12
N TYR A 114 -11.04 6.94 -8.33
CA TYR A 114 -10.08 8.00 -8.58
C TYR A 114 -8.97 7.57 -9.54
N GLY A 115 -8.48 6.33 -9.42
CA GLY A 115 -7.36 5.80 -10.21
C GLY A 115 -7.64 5.75 -11.73
N GLN A 116 -8.91 5.64 -12.17
CA GLN A 116 -9.28 5.66 -13.58
C GLN A 116 -9.13 7.06 -14.24
N ARG A 117 -9.03 8.13 -13.47
CA ARG A 117 -8.82 9.47 -14.00
C ARG A 117 -7.44 9.59 -14.64
N GLU A 118 -7.35 10.36 -15.73
CA GLU A 118 -6.08 10.56 -16.44
C GLU A 118 -5.09 11.43 -15.66
N ASP A 119 -5.61 12.37 -14.84
CA ASP A 119 -4.81 13.30 -14.04
C ASP A 119 -4.38 12.73 -12.68
N VAL A 120 -4.77 11.48 -12.33
CA VAL A 120 -4.44 10.84 -11.05
C VAL A 120 -3.37 9.77 -11.23
N GLY A 121 -2.25 9.97 -10.54
CA GLY A 121 -1.10 9.06 -10.59
C GLY A 121 -1.11 7.99 -9.50
N ALA A 122 -1.55 8.34 -8.30
CA ALA A 122 -1.67 7.41 -7.18
C ALA A 122 -2.89 7.71 -6.33
N VAL A 123 -3.46 6.65 -5.74
CA VAL A 123 -4.56 6.74 -4.76
C VAL A 123 -4.19 5.96 -3.52
N GLY A 124 -4.17 6.63 -2.36
CA GLY A 124 -3.95 6.00 -1.06
C GLY A 124 -5.22 5.90 -0.24
N CYS A 125 -5.17 5.03 0.75
CA CYS A 125 -6.26 4.69 1.65
C CYS A 125 -6.21 5.49 2.95
N ARG A 126 -7.30 5.45 3.71
CA ARG A 126 -7.25 5.70 5.15
C ARG A 126 -6.87 4.40 5.86
N LEU A 127 -5.78 4.44 6.63
CA LEU A 127 -5.35 3.32 7.43
C LEU A 127 -5.61 3.61 8.90
N LEU A 128 -6.13 2.62 9.61
CA LEU A 128 -6.36 2.65 11.05
C LEU A 128 -5.41 1.68 11.75
N TYR A 129 -5.03 2.03 12.96
CA TYR A 129 -4.46 1.08 13.92
C TYR A 129 -5.54 0.11 14.41
N GLU A 130 -5.14 -0.95 15.11
CA GLU A 130 -6.05 -1.94 15.72
C GLU A 130 -7.07 -1.31 16.69
N ASP A 131 -6.75 -0.16 17.30
CA ASP A 131 -7.61 0.58 18.21
C ASP A 131 -8.52 1.61 17.51
N ASP A 132 -8.69 1.51 16.19
CA ASP A 132 -9.48 2.41 15.34
C ASP A 132 -9.00 3.88 15.35
N THR A 133 -7.79 4.14 15.80
CA THR A 133 -7.18 5.46 15.61
C THR A 133 -6.51 5.57 14.25
N ILE A 134 -6.50 6.78 13.67
CA ILE A 134 -5.91 7.02 12.35
C ILE A 134 -4.39 6.77 12.40
N GLN A 135 -3.90 5.91 11.52
CA GLN A 135 -2.48 5.70 11.25
C GLN A 135 -2.04 6.54 10.05
N HIS A 136 -2.85 6.56 9.00
CA HIS A 136 -2.57 7.30 7.77
C HIS A 136 -3.82 7.97 7.22
N ALA A 137 -3.70 9.27 6.94
CA ALA A 137 -4.70 10.07 6.24
C ALA A 137 -4.03 11.11 5.31
N GLY A 138 -3.03 10.64 4.55
CA GLY A 138 -2.20 11.49 3.68
C GLY A 138 -0.89 11.94 4.34
N VAL A 139 0.07 12.32 3.52
CA VAL A 139 1.40 12.78 3.91
C VAL A 139 1.64 14.20 3.42
N VAL A 140 2.21 15.04 4.30
CA VAL A 140 2.62 16.41 3.96
C VAL A 140 4.14 16.55 4.08
N ILE A 141 4.78 17.04 3.03
CA ILE A 141 6.21 17.35 3.03
C ILE A 141 6.49 18.52 3.96
N GLY A 142 7.55 18.41 4.77
CA GLY A 142 7.94 19.41 5.77
C GLY A 142 7.16 19.32 7.09
N PHE A 143 6.15 18.46 7.20
CA PHE A 143 5.41 18.25 8.44
C PHE A 143 6.15 17.26 9.35
N GLY A 144 6.44 17.67 10.59
CA GLY A 144 7.15 16.85 11.57
C GLY A 144 8.62 16.54 11.22
N GLY A 145 9.20 17.24 10.24
CA GLY A 145 10.56 17.04 9.74
C GLY A 145 10.58 17.02 8.21
N ILE A 146 11.05 15.92 7.58
CA ILE A 146 11.11 15.78 6.12
C ILE A 146 9.70 15.59 5.53
N ALA A 147 8.92 14.70 6.11
CA ALA A 147 7.53 14.44 5.75
C ALA A 147 6.83 13.72 6.91
N GLY A 148 5.54 13.94 7.07
CA GLY A 148 4.77 13.33 8.14
C GLY A 148 3.34 13.01 7.74
N HIS A 149 2.81 11.94 8.33
CA HIS A 149 1.41 11.56 8.20
C HIS A 149 0.52 12.55 8.95
N THR A 150 -0.60 12.90 8.37
CA THR A 150 -1.58 13.78 8.99
C THR A 150 -2.55 13.00 9.88
N PHE A 151 -3.03 13.66 10.93
CA PHE A 151 -4.09 13.17 11.83
C PHE A 151 -3.79 11.85 12.58
N ILE A 152 -2.51 11.46 12.71
CA ILE A 152 -2.12 10.25 13.47
C ILE A 152 -2.70 10.31 14.89
N GLY A 153 -3.28 9.18 15.33
CA GLY A 153 -3.83 8.99 16.67
C GLY A 153 -5.20 9.63 16.91
N LEU A 154 -5.77 10.34 15.92
CA LEU A 154 -7.17 10.73 16.02
C LEU A 154 -8.07 9.51 15.91
N HIS A 155 -9.08 9.43 16.76
CA HIS A 155 -10.10 8.42 16.62
C HIS A 155 -10.91 8.67 15.33
N GLU A 156 -11.27 7.62 14.61
CA GLU A 156 -11.96 7.70 13.31
C GLU A 156 -13.21 8.61 13.36
N VAL A 157 -13.99 8.52 14.44
CA VAL A 157 -15.22 9.31 14.62
C VAL A 157 -14.98 10.75 15.05
N GLN A 158 -13.73 11.14 15.35
CA GLN A 158 -13.43 12.51 15.75
C GLN A 158 -13.36 13.43 14.54
N ASN A 159 -13.86 14.66 14.71
CA ASN A 159 -13.76 15.69 13.70
C ASN A 159 -12.31 16.17 13.56
N SER A 160 -11.68 15.83 12.46
CA SER A 160 -10.42 16.45 12.06
C SER A 160 -10.64 17.89 11.61
N TYR A 161 -9.57 18.70 11.60
CA TYR A 161 -9.59 20.08 11.14
C TYR A 161 -10.29 20.20 9.76
N PHE A 162 -11.43 20.89 9.69
CA PHE A 162 -12.29 20.98 8.51
C PHE A 162 -12.68 19.63 7.90
N HIS A 163 -12.83 18.57 8.68
CA HIS A 163 -13.14 17.21 8.24
C HIS A 163 -12.17 16.65 7.21
N ARG A 164 -10.92 17.13 7.17
CA ARG A 164 -9.95 16.77 6.14
C ARG A 164 -9.57 15.28 6.15
N ALA A 165 -9.61 14.63 7.31
CA ALA A 165 -9.40 13.17 7.37
C ALA A 165 -10.55 12.36 6.77
N LEU A 166 -11.72 12.98 6.56
CA LEU A 166 -12.94 12.35 6.03
C LEU A 166 -13.27 12.80 4.60
N THR A 167 -12.38 13.53 3.95
CA THR A 167 -12.60 14.12 2.62
C THR A 167 -11.47 13.70 1.68
N ALA A 168 -11.83 13.25 0.48
CA ALA A 168 -10.84 12.95 -0.55
C ALA A 168 -10.10 14.22 -0.98
N GLN A 169 -8.78 14.17 -1.05
CA GLN A 169 -7.94 15.33 -1.30
C GLN A 169 -6.66 14.94 -2.08
N ASP A 170 -6.10 15.90 -2.83
CA ASP A 170 -4.73 15.83 -3.32
C ASP A 170 -3.75 16.11 -2.16
N TYR A 171 -2.80 15.20 -1.96
CA TYR A 171 -1.76 15.30 -0.93
C TYR A 171 -0.36 15.30 -1.56
N SER A 172 0.66 15.66 -0.78
CA SER A 172 2.06 15.57 -1.23
C SER A 172 2.44 14.12 -1.54
N ALA A 173 1.99 13.20 -0.68
CA ALA A 173 2.21 11.77 -0.83
C ALA A 173 1.14 10.95 -0.07
N VAL A 174 1.10 9.65 -0.35
CA VAL A 174 0.38 8.61 0.38
C VAL A 174 1.31 7.42 0.61
N THR A 175 1.04 6.60 1.63
CA THR A 175 1.90 5.46 1.97
C THR A 175 1.68 4.26 1.06
N ALA A 176 2.76 3.55 0.73
CA ALA A 176 2.71 2.29 -0.01
C ALA A 176 2.27 1.09 0.83
N ALA A 177 1.94 1.28 2.12
CA ALA A 177 1.25 0.24 2.89
C ALA A 177 -0.11 -0.15 2.26
N CYS A 178 -0.77 0.79 1.53
CA CYS A 178 -1.86 0.52 0.58
C CYS A 178 -1.95 1.65 -0.44
N LEU A 179 -1.40 1.45 -1.65
CA LEU A 179 -1.32 2.45 -2.71
C LEU A 179 -1.67 1.84 -4.07
N LEU A 180 -2.69 2.40 -4.72
CA LEU A 180 -3.07 2.07 -6.10
C LEU A 180 -2.41 3.03 -7.09
N THR A 181 -1.90 2.49 -8.20
CA THR A 181 -1.37 3.27 -9.35
C THR A 181 -1.55 2.51 -10.65
N LYS A 182 -1.52 3.21 -11.80
CA LYS A 182 -1.47 2.59 -13.13
C LYS A 182 -0.09 1.96 -13.35
N LYS A 183 -0.04 0.70 -13.82
CA LYS A 183 1.23 0.00 -14.07
C LYS A 183 2.10 0.72 -15.09
N GLU A 184 1.52 1.20 -16.18
CA GLU A 184 2.25 1.94 -17.19
C GLU A 184 2.92 3.21 -16.62
N LEU A 185 2.16 3.96 -15.80
CA LEU A 185 2.69 5.16 -15.16
C LEU A 185 3.81 4.82 -14.16
N PHE A 186 3.64 3.75 -13.34
CA PHE A 186 4.68 3.27 -12.44
C PHE A 186 6.00 2.99 -13.17
N LEU A 187 5.91 2.29 -14.31
CA LEU A 187 7.08 1.98 -15.13
C LEU A 187 7.68 3.22 -15.78
N SER A 188 6.85 4.16 -16.24
CA SER A 188 7.30 5.37 -16.94
C SER A 188 8.12 6.32 -16.07
N VAL A 189 7.79 6.39 -14.75
CA VAL A 189 8.54 7.22 -13.78
C VAL A 189 9.70 6.47 -13.11
N GLY A 190 9.96 5.21 -13.52
CA GLY A 190 11.08 4.38 -13.06
C GLY A 190 10.83 3.63 -11.76
N GLY A 191 9.56 3.48 -11.32
CA GLY A 191 9.19 2.72 -10.12
C GLY A 191 9.70 3.32 -8.82
N PHE A 192 9.83 2.47 -7.80
CA PHE A 192 10.44 2.87 -6.52
C PHE A 192 11.96 3.01 -6.65
N THR A 193 12.53 4.05 -6.04
CA THR A 193 13.98 4.28 -5.99
C THR A 193 14.65 3.27 -5.06
N GLU A 194 15.51 2.41 -5.62
CA GLU A 194 16.07 1.25 -4.92
C GLU A 194 17.10 1.61 -3.84
N GLU A 195 17.66 2.82 -3.88
CA GLU A 195 18.51 3.39 -2.84
C GLU A 195 17.73 3.70 -1.56
N LEU A 196 16.42 3.89 -1.65
CA LEU A 196 15.51 4.07 -0.52
C LEU A 196 14.98 2.71 -0.05
N ALA A 197 15.78 2.01 0.76
CA ALA A 197 15.54 0.61 1.09
C ALA A 197 14.39 0.36 2.07
N VAL A 198 14.11 1.32 2.98
CA VAL A 198 13.21 1.13 4.13
C VAL A 198 12.12 2.21 4.21
N ALA A 199 12.48 3.47 4.06
CA ALA A 199 11.59 4.60 4.28
C ALA A 199 11.71 5.62 3.15
N PHE A 200 10.67 6.47 3.01
CA PHE A 200 10.56 7.53 2.00
C PHE A 200 10.52 7.07 0.53
N ASN A 201 10.50 5.78 0.28
CA ASN A 201 10.34 5.22 -1.07
C ASN A 201 8.98 5.55 -1.69
N ASP A 202 7.91 5.49 -0.91
CA ASP A 202 6.56 5.90 -1.27
C ASP A 202 6.44 7.42 -1.48
N ILE A 203 7.09 8.20 -0.63
CA ILE A 203 7.14 9.66 -0.75
C ILE A 203 7.88 10.06 -2.03
N ASP A 204 9.07 9.49 -2.27
CA ASP A 204 9.84 9.71 -3.50
C ASP A 204 9.03 9.35 -4.76
N TYR A 205 8.35 8.20 -4.72
CA TYR A 205 7.48 7.78 -5.81
C TYR A 205 6.35 8.78 -6.07
N CYS A 206 5.66 9.22 -5.02
CA CYS A 206 4.62 10.24 -5.13
C CYS A 206 5.18 11.58 -5.67
N LEU A 207 6.40 11.98 -5.29
CA LEU A 207 7.04 13.18 -5.83
C LEU A 207 7.39 13.03 -7.32
N LYS A 208 7.82 11.84 -7.78
CA LYS A 208 8.02 11.55 -9.22
C LYS A 208 6.72 11.70 -10.00
N LEU A 209 5.60 11.18 -9.46
CA LEU A 209 4.27 11.35 -10.06
C LEU A 209 3.87 12.83 -10.16
N ARG A 210 4.07 13.60 -9.10
CA ARG A 210 3.78 15.04 -9.10
C ARG A 210 4.67 15.79 -10.09
N ALA A 211 5.95 15.43 -10.21
CA ALA A 211 6.84 15.98 -11.21
C ALA A 211 6.40 15.66 -12.66
N ALA A 212 5.70 14.54 -12.85
CA ALA A 212 5.07 14.16 -14.12
C ALA A 212 3.69 14.82 -14.32
N GLY A 213 3.25 15.73 -13.44
CA GLY A 213 1.99 16.46 -13.55
C GLY A 213 0.77 15.71 -13.00
N GLN A 214 0.97 14.61 -12.26
CA GLN A 214 -0.11 13.78 -11.73
C GLN A 214 -0.49 14.18 -10.29
N LEU A 215 -1.77 14.03 -9.96
CA LEU A 215 -2.28 14.17 -8.61
C LEU A 215 -2.01 12.91 -7.79
N VAL A 216 -1.83 13.08 -6.49
CA VAL A 216 -1.73 12.00 -5.51
C VAL A 216 -2.91 12.11 -4.55
N VAL A 217 -3.90 11.26 -4.73
CA VAL A 217 -5.18 11.36 -4.04
C VAL A 217 -5.19 10.48 -2.79
N TYR A 218 -5.54 11.08 -1.65
CA TYR A 218 -5.97 10.36 -0.46
C TYR A 218 -7.49 10.16 -0.54
N ASN A 219 -7.97 8.91 -0.43
CA ASN A 219 -9.39 8.59 -0.40
C ASN A 219 -9.78 7.97 0.95
N PRO A 220 -10.53 8.67 1.82
CA PRO A 220 -10.91 8.18 3.15
C PRO A 220 -11.93 7.04 3.12
N TYR A 221 -12.62 6.81 2.00
CA TYR A 221 -13.59 5.73 1.84
C TYR A 221 -12.93 4.39 1.51
N ALA A 222 -11.71 4.41 0.98
CA ALA A 222 -10.83 3.25 0.95
C ALA A 222 -10.26 3.05 2.36
N LEU A 223 -10.83 2.13 3.13
CA LEU A 223 -10.61 1.99 4.57
C LEU A 223 -10.13 0.61 4.95
N LEU A 224 -8.98 0.54 5.64
CA LEU A 224 -8.34 -0.70 6.08
C LEU A 224 -7.73 -0.53 7.47
N HIS A 225 -7.59 -1.65 8.21
CA HIS A 225 -6.64 -1.74 9.31
C HIS A 225 -5.24 -2.03 8.78
N HIS A 226 -4.22 -1.51 9.45
CA HIS A 226 -2.80 -1.83 9.24
C HIS A 226 -2.19 -2.13 10.61
N TYR A 227 -1.87 -3.41 10.81
CA TYR A 227 -1.49 -3.96 12.12
C TYR A 227 -0.02 -3.77 12.47
N ASP A 228 0.63 -2.73 11.92
CA ASP A 228 2.02 -2.40 12.24
C ASP A 228 2.26 -2.42 13.76
N LEU A 229 2.91 -3.48 14.21
CA LEU A 229 3.12 -3.78 15.64
C LEU A 229 4.13 -2.84 16.31
N ASP A 230 4.87 -2.03 15.54
CA ASP A 230 5.96 -1.23 16.10
C ASP A 230 5.80 0.26 15.84
N ARG A 231 4.78 0.87 16.52
CA ARG A 231 4.63 2.34 16.60
C ARG A 231 5.95 3.04 16.99
N ALA A 232 6.79 2.38 17.80
CA ALA A 232 8.06 2.93 18.25
C ALA A 232 9.16 2.85 17.18
N ALA A 233 9.17 1.79 16.35
CA ALA A 233 10.15 1.67 15.27
C ALA A 233 9.90 2.69 14.16
N ALA A 234 8.67 2.96 13.77
CA ALA A 234 8.34 4.00 12.80
C ALA A 234 8.84 5.38 13.25
N TYR A 235 8.66 5.72 14.55
CA TYR A 235 9.22 6.93 15.14
C TYR A 235 10.75 6.89 15.27
N ALA A 236 11.35 5.73 15.58
CA ALA A 236 12.79 5.59 15.73
C ALA A 236 13.53 5.67 14.38
N ILE A 237 12.95 5.14 13.31
CA ILE A 237 13.49 5.24 11.94
C ILE A 237 13.47 6.71 11.50
N ALA A 238 12.35 7.42 11.67
CA ALA A 238 12.26 8.85 11.38
C ALA A 238 13.28 9.67 12.20
N ALA A 239 13.45 9.36 13.49
CA ALA A 239 14.41 10.03 14.37
C ALA A 239 15.88 9.69 14.06
N SER A 240 16.18 8.48 13.55
CA SER A 240 17.55 8.09 13.19
C SER A 240 18.03 8.77 11.91
N ILE A 241 17.13 9.03 10.96
CA ILE A 241 17.43 9.74 9.71
C ILE A 241 17.69 11.23 9.99
N LEU A 242 16.95 11.83 10.93
CA LEU A 242 17.18 13.22 11.39
C LEU A 242 18.53 13.43 12.09
N LYS A 243 19.22 12.38 12.52
CA LYS A 243 20.57 12.46 13.11
C LYS A 243 21.71 12.35 12.10
N LEU A 244 21.41 12.08 10.84
CA LEU A 244 22.36 11.95 9.73
C LEU A 244 22.45 13.21 8.85
N THR A 245 21.67 14.25 9.18
CA THR A 245 21.74 15.61 8.62
C THR A 245 22.21 16.61 9.68
#